data_a7dec383eeb114b3f40be7104fa760c0
#
_entry.id   a7dec383eeb114b3f40be7104fa760c0
#
_cell.length_a   1.000
_cell.length_b   1.000
_cell.length_c   1.000
_cell.angle_alpha   90.00
_cell.angle_beta   90.00
_cell.angle_gamma   90.00
#
_symmetry.space_group_name_H-M   'P 1'
#
loop_
_entity.id
_entity.type
_entity.pdbx_description
1 polymer ?
#
loop_
_entity_poly.entity_id
_entity_poly.type
_entity_poly.pdbx_seq_one_letter_code
_entity_poly.pdbx_strand_id
1 'polypeptide(L)'
;MHHALCNVIEPIVDRTFVDSCYANRIGKGTHKALDHFTALARRYRYCLHADVEKYFPSIDHAILRERIRRHIKCPNTLSLIDAILENSNEQEPAAHYFPGDDLLSPYDRRKGLPIGNLTSQLWANLYLARADHVMAQRFGGTRYLRYVDDIAVFSDSADELTDARTLLKDELALLRLNLH
;
A
#
# COMPACT_ATOMS: atom_id res chain seq x y z
N MET A 1 8.81 19.69 9.39
CA MET A 1 7.35 19.42 9.45
C MET A 1 7.03 17.93 9.31
N HIS A 2 7.39 17.25 8.23
CA HIS A 2 7.08 15.82 7.98
C HIS A 2 7.52 14.88 9.12
N HIS A 3 8.77 15.01 9.61
CA HIS A 3 9.26 14.22 10.75
C HIS A 3 8.44 14.41 12.03
N ALA A 4 8.09 15.67 12.37
CA ALA A 4 7.30 15.94 13.57
C ALA A 4 5.90 15.32 13.47
N LEU A 5 5.27 15.37 12.30
CA LEU A 5 3.99 14.73 12.05
C LEU A 5 4.11 13.22 12.16
N CYS A 6 5.10 12.61 11.48
CA CYS A 6 5.30 11.15 11.51
C CYS A 6 5.58 10.65 12.92
N ASN A 7 6.40 11.33 13.73
CA ASN A 7 6.67 10.94 15.11
C ASN A 7 5.39 10.78 15.95
N VAL A 8 4.34 11.55 15.63
CA VAL A 8 3.06 11.50 16.34
C VAL A 8 2.13 10.44 15.77
N ILE A 9 2.02 10.34 14.44
CA ILE A 9 1.01 9.47 13.80
C ILE A 9 1.51 8.05 13.51
N GLU A 10 2.81 7.86 13.27
CA GLU A 10 3.39 6.55 12.95
C GLU A 10 3.10 5.48 14.02
N PRO A 11 3.27 5.73 15.34
CA PRO A 11 2.95 4.71 16.35
C PRO A 11 1.48 4.30 16.38
N ILE A 12 0.57 5.16 15.91
CA ILE A 12 -0.87 4.88 15.82
C ILE A 12 -1.14 4.01 14.60
N VAL A 13 -0.57 4.39 13.46
CA VAL A 13 -0.83 3.77 12.15
C VAL A 13 -0.09 2.42 12.03
N ASP A 14 1.16 2.33 12.53
CA ASP A 14 1.96 1.10 12.42
C ASP A 14 1.32 -0.11 13.09
N ARG A 15 0.55 0.11 14.17
CA ARG A 15 -0.21 -0.96 14.86
C ARG A 15 -1.28 -1.61 13.97
N THR A 16 -1.65 -0.95 12.88
CA THR A 16 -2.68 -1.45 11.95
C THR A 16 -2.10 -2.28 10.83
N PHE A 17 -0.78 -2.31 10.67
CA PHE A 17 -0.13 -3.08 9.61
C PHE A 17 0.05 -4.54 9.99
N VAL A 18 -0.14 -5.41 9.00
CA VAL A 18 0.18 -6.84 9.16
C VAL A 18 1.68 -7.02 9.43
N ASP A 19 2.04 -8.09 10.13
CA ASP A 19 3.44 -8.35 10.47
C ASP A 19 4.33 -8.57 9.24
N SER A 20 3.76 -9.07 8.16
CA SER A 20 4.42 -9.34 6.88
C SER A 20 4.60 -8.11 5.97
N CYS A 21 4.27 -6.90 6.42
CA CYS A 21 4.64 -5.63 5.78
C CYS A 21 5.98 -5.14 6.34
N TYR A 22 7.01 -4.97 5.46
CA TYR A 22 8.40 -4.78 5.90
C TYR A 22 8.97 -3.39 5.65
N ALA A 23 8.49 -2.66 4.66
CA ALA A 23 9.08 -1.38 4.27
C ALA A 23 8.77 -0.27 5.27
N ASN A 24 9.78 0.56 5.55
CA ASN A 24 9.65 1.79 6.33
C ASN A 24 8.98 1.59 7.71
N ARG A 25 9.31 0.50 8.40
CA ARG A 25 8.79 0.17 9.73
C ARG A 25 9.94 -0.09 10.70
N ILE A 26 9.79 0.37 11.94
CA ILE A 26 10.77 0.15 13.00
C ILE A 26 10.91 -1.35 13.27
N GLY A 27 12.14 -1.84 13.28
CA GLY A 27 12.44 -3.25 13.53
C GLY A 27 12.16 -4.20 12.37
N LYS A 28 11.76 -3.69 11.19
CA LYS A 28 11.56 -4.41 9.92
C LYS A 28 12.70 -4.07 8.94
N GLY A 29 12.42 -3.77 7.69
CA GLY A 29 13.37 -3.34 6.68
C GLY A 29 13.79 -4.44 5.71
N THR A 30 14.69 -4.08 4.78
CA THR A 30 15.05 -4.92 3.63
C THR A 30 15.65 -6.27 4.02
N HIS A 31 16.55 -6.30 5.00
CA HIS A 31 17.17 -7.56 5.41
C HIS A 31 16.17 -8.57 5.94
N LYS A 32 15.26 -8.14 6.84
CA LYS A 32 14.22 -9.03 7.35
C LYS A 32 13.22 -9.46 6.28
N ALA A 33 12.92 -8.59 5.32
CA ALA A 33 12.09 -8.96 4.17
C ALA A 33 12.76 -10.05 3.34
N LEU A 34 14.06 -9.90 3.03
CA LEU A 34 14.85 -10.88 2.28
C LEU A 34 15.01 -12.20 3.03
N ASP A 35 15.24 -12.17 4.33
CA ASP A 35 15.32 -13.38 5.16
C ASP A 35 13.99 -14.15 5.12
N HIS A 36 12.87 -13.45 5.30
CA HIS A 36 11.54 -14.06 5.22
C HIS A 36 11.26 -14.60 3.82
N PHE A 37 11.49 -13.78 2.77
CA PHE A 37 11.33 -14.21 1.38
C PHE A 37 12.16 -15.47 1.07
N THR A 38 13.43 -15.49 1.46
CA THR A 38 14.33 -16.62 1.22
C THR A 38 13.88 -17.89 1.94
N ALA A 39 13.39 -17.74 3.18
CA ALA A 39 12.84 -18.86 3.94
C ALA A 39 11.61 -19.46 3.25
N LEU A 40 10.71 -18.61 2.73
CA LEU A 40 9.53 -19.04 1.98
C LEU A 40 9.88 -19.67 0.63
N ALA A 41 10.82 -19.09 -0.11
CA ALA A 41 11.27 -19.60 -1.41
C ALA A 41 11.94 -20.98 -1.30
N ARG A 42 12.53 -21.32 -0.14
CA ARG A 42 13.05 -22.67 0.14
C ARG A 42 11.98 -23.66 0.55
N ARG A 43 10.84 -23.18 1.05
CA ARG A 43 9.78 -24.02 1.62
C ARG A 43 8.67 -24.33 0.62
N TYR A 44 8.31 -23.38 -0.24
CA TYR A 44 7.19 -23.48 -1.17
C TYR A 44 7.66 -23.66 -2.61
N ARG A 45 6.86 -24.36 -3.39
CA ARG A 45 7.17 -24.71 -4.78
C ARG A 45 6.95 -23.55 -5.75
N TYR A 46 5.97 -22.69 -5.47
CA TYR A 46 5.59 -21.59 -6.34
C TYR A 46 5.54 -20.28 -5.58
N CYS A 47 5.83 -19.19 -6.30
CA CYS A 47 5.72 -17.83 -5.81
C CYS A 47 4.99 -16.97 -6.83
N LEU A 48 3.94 -16.28 -6.39
CA LEU A 48 3.39 -15.13 -7.10
C LEU A 48 4.22 -13.92 -6.66
N HIS A 49 4.93 -13.28 -7.59
CA HIS A 49 5.50 -11.95 -7.41
C HIS A 49 4.68 -10.95 -8.23
N ALA A 50 4.26 -9.88 -7.60
CA ALA A 50 3.38 -8.89 -8.19
C ALA A 50 3.83 -7.49 -7.75
N ASP A 51 3.74 -6.54 -8.67
CA ASP A 51 4.07 -5.14 -8.48
C ASP A 51 2.85 -4.25 -8.75
N VAL A 52 2.74 -3.11 -8.05
CA VAL A 52 1.66 -2.15 -8.26
C VAL A 52 2.12 -1.09 -9.27
N GLU A 53 1.41 -1.02 -10.39
CA GLU A 53 1.75 -0.10 -11.47
C GLU A 53 1.77 1.36 -10.99
N LYS A 54 2.91 2.05 -11.18
CA LYS A 54 3.09 3.47 -10.81
C LYS A 54 2.53 3.79 -9.43
N TYR A 55 2.90 3.03 -8.42
CA TYR A 55 2.25 3.04 -7.12
C TYR A 55 2.12 4.44 -6.51
N PHE A 56 3.24 5.14 -6.24
CA PHE A 56 3.22 6.48 -5.64
C PHE A 56 2.46 7.51 -6.47
N PRO A 57 2.62 7.59 -7.80
CA PRO A 57 1.84 8.46 -8.67
C PRO A 57 0.34 8.14 -8.69
N SER A 58 -0.05 6.90 -8.40
CA SER A 58 -1.44 6.44 -8.52
C SER A 58 -2.25 6.55 -7.22
N ILE A 59 -1.63 6.86 -6.08
CA ILE A 59 -2.32 6.97 -4.78
C ILE A 59 -3.36 8.08 -4.82
N ASP A 60 -4.64 7.72 -4.75
CA ASP A 60 -5.78 8.64 -4.76
C ASP A 60 -5.91 9.36 -3.41
N HIS A 61 -5.91 10.70 -3.45
CA HIS A 61 -5.95 11.53 -2.24
C HIS A 61 -7.27 11.39 -1.47
N ALA A 62 -8.41 11.17 -2.14
CA ALA A 62 -9.69 11.02 -1.48
C ALA A 62 -9.75 9.72 -0.67
N ILE A 63 -9.31 8.61 -1.28
CA ILE A 63 -9.21 7.31 -0.61
C ILE A 63 -8.20 7.37 0.54
N LEU A 64 -7.04 8.00 0.32
CA LEU A 64 -6.02 8.14 1.35
C LEU A 64 -6.53 8.94 2.56
N ARG A 65 -7.20 10.08 2.32
CA ARG A 65 -7.82 10.90 3.38
C ARG A 65 -8.83 10.09 4.20
N GLU A 66 -9.67 9.30 3.54
CA GLU A 66 -10.64 8.44 4.24
C GLU A 66 -9.91 7.44 5.16
N ARG A 67 -8.85 6.81 4.65
CA ARG A 67 -8.06 5.86 5.43
C ARG A 67 -7.38 6.50 6.63
N ILE A 68 -6.75 7.66 6.45
CA ILE A 68 -6.12 8.40 7.55
C ILE A 68 -7.15 8.77 8.62
N ARG A 69 -8.34 9.27 8.22
CA ARG A 69 -9.42 9.68 9.13
C ARG A 69 -10.00 8.54 9.97
N ARG A 70 -9.80 7.30 9.56
CA ARG A 70 -10.18 6.12 10.38
C ARG A 70 -9.34 6.02 11.66
N HIS A 71 -8.07 6.43 11.59
CA HIS A 71 -7.10 6.29 12.68
C HIS A 71 -6.81 7.60 13.41
N ILE A 72 -6.80 8.72 12.70
CA ILE A 72 -6.50 10.05 13.24
C ILE A 72 -7.79 10.86 13.35
N LYS A 73 -8.09 11.37 14.58
CA LYS A 73 -9.32 12.13 14.87
C LYS A 73 -9.08 13.58 15.21
N CYS A 74 -7.82 13.97 15.50
CA CYS A 74 -7.46 15.35 15.85
C CYS A 74 -7.65 16.29 14.66
N PRO A 75 -8.54 17.32 14.74
CA PRO A 75 -8.82 18.21 13.62
C PRO A 75 -7.58 18.97 13.13
N ASN A 76 -6.74 19.44 14.05
CA ASN A 76 -5.53 20.19 13.71
C ASN A 76 -4.53 19.31 12.95
N THR A 77 -4.38 18.04 13.37
CA THR A 77 -3.53 17.07 12.67
C THR A 77 -4.08 16.76 11.28
N LEU A 78 -5.39 16.58 11.15
CA LEU A 78 -6.04 16.35 9.85
C LEU A 78 -5.90 17.54 8.91
N SER A 79 -6.06 18.79 9.42
CA SER A 79 -5.85 20.00 8.64
C SER A 79 -4.42 20.10 8.09
N LEU A 80 -3.41 19.74 8.92
CA LEU A 80 -2.02 19.69 8.49
C LEU A 80 -1.79 18.63 7.40
N ILE A 81 -2.38 17.44 7.56
CA ILE A 81 -2.31 16.36 6.57
C ILE A 81 -2.95 16.79 5.26
N ASP A 82 -4.14 17.40 5.32
CA ASP A 82 -4.84 17.92 4.16
C ASP A 82 -3.99 18.98 3.42
N ALA A 83 -3.35 19.90 4.14
CA ALA A 83 -2.45 20.90 3.56
C ALA A 83 -1.23 20.25 2.88
N ILE A 84 -0.66 19.19 3.44
CA ILE A 84 0.46 18.45 2.83
C ILE A 84 0.00 17.76 1.54
N LEU A 85 -1.17 17.09 1.55
CA LEU A 85 -1.74 16.42 0.38
C LEU A 85 -2.12 17.41 -0.73
N GLU A 86 -2.64 18.57 -0.38
CA GLU A 86 -2.98 19.64 -1.35
C GLU A 86 -1.76 20.21 -2.06
N ASN A 87 -0.61 20.21 -1.39
CA ASN A 87 0.67 20.62 -1.98
C ASN A 87 1.48 19.46 -2.58
N SER A 88 0.94 18.23 -2.55
CA SER A 88 1.54 17.09 -3.23
C SER A 88 1.12 17.09 -4.68
N ASN A 89 2.09 17.18 -5.59
CA ASN A 89 1.86 17.13 -7.02
C ASN A 89 2.19 15.75 -7.58
N GLU A 90 1.43 15.34 -8.57
CA GLU A 90 1.71 14.17 -9.39
C GLU A 90 3.05 14.35 -10.11
N GLN A 91 3.99 13.43 -9.92
CA GLN A 91 5.30 13.48 -10.58
C GLN A 91 5.28 12.85 -11.95
N GLU A 92 4.36 11.90 -12.18
CA GLU A 92 4.15 11.23 -13.45
C GLU A 92 2.66 11.13 -13.76
N PRO A 93 2.22 11.43 -14.99
CA PRO A 93 0.82 11.22 -15.37
C PRO A 93 0.49 9.73 -15.35
N ALA A 94 -0.50 9.35 -14.56
CA ALA A 94 -1.09 8.03 -14.53
C ALA A 94 -2.59 8.16 -14.79
N ALA A 95 -3.06 7.87 -15.99
CA ALA A 95 -4.46 7.92 -16.35
C ALA A 95 -5.03 6.49 -16.42
N HIS A 96 -5.68 6.07 -15.34
CA HIS A 96 -6.37 4.78 -15.27
C HIS A 96 -7.86 4.98 -15.06
N TYR A 97 -8.66 4.20 -15.78
CA TYR A 97 -10.12 4.18 -15.67
C TYR A 97 -10.55 3.04 -14.76
N PHE A 98 -11.47 3.33 -13.85
CA PHE A 98 -12.04 2.34 -12.93
C PHE A 98 -13.57 2.29 -13.07
N PRO A 99 -14.23 1.21 -12.63
CA PRO A 99 -15.67 1.11 -12.70
C PRO A 99 -16.37 2.34 -12.06
N GLY A 100 -17.25 2.99 -12.85
CA GLY A 100 -17.95 4.19 -12.43
C GLY A 100 -17.29 5.51 -12.85
N ASP A 101 -16.13 5.47 -13.53
CA ASP A 101 -15.49 6.68 -14.09
C ASP A 101 -16.20 7.12 -15.38
N ASP A 102 -16.25 8.44 -15.56
CA ASP A 102 -16.50 9.08 -16.84
C ASP A 102 -15.17 9.43 -17.56
N LEU A 103 -15.28 10.05 -18.74
CA LEU A 103 -14.13 10.39 -19.57
C LEU A 103 -13.11 11.30 -18.87
N LEU A 104 -13.54 12.18 -17.97
CA LEU A 104 -12.71 13.19 -17.32
C LEU A 104 -12.25 12.75 -15.90
N SER A 105 -12.93 11.79 -15.29
CA SER A 105 -12.65 11.33 -13.91
C SER A 105 -11.17 11.03 -13.64
N PRO A 106 -10.38 10.37 -14.53
CA PRO A 106 -8.97 10.11 -14.27
C PRO A 106 -8.10 11.37 -14.22
N TYR A 107 -8.52 12.44 -14.90
CA TYR A 107 -7.80 13.71 -14.97
C TYR A 107 -8.19 14.68 -13.85
N ASP A 108 -9.44 14.62 -13.39
CA ASP A 108 -9.95 15.44 -12.28
C ASP A 108 -9.52 14.92 -10.91
N ARG A 109 -9.11 13.67 -10.85
CA ARG A 109 -8.65 13.03 -9.60
C ARG A 109 -7.36 13.63 -9.10
N ARG A 110 -7.39 14.12 -7.87
CA ARG A 110 -6.14 14.43 -7.16
C ARG A 110 -5.49 13.13 -6.67
N LYS A 111 -4.28 12.88 -7.16
CA LYS A 111 -3.51 11.67 -6.86
C LYS A 111 -2.02 11.99 -6.83
N GLY A 112 -1.25 11.03 -6.37
CA GLY A 112 0.21 11.08 -6.35
C GLY A 112 0.78 11.56 -5.01
N LEU A 113 1.82 10.86 -4.59
CA LEU A 113 2.63 11.24 -3.44
C LEU A 113 4.08 11.45 -3.89
N PRO A 114 4.75 12.51 -3.40
CA PRO A 114 6.15 12.74 -3.74
C PRO A 114 7.03 11.64 -3.14
N ILE A 115 7.92 11.11 -3.97
CA ILE A 115 8.90 10.10 -3.55
C ILE A 115 9.95 10.75 -2.63
N GLY A 116 10.34 10.05 -1.57
CA GLY A 116 11.41 10.48 -0.65
C GLY A 116 10.93 11.18 0.62
N ASN A 117 9.67 11.57 0.73
CA ASN A 117 9.12 12.12 1.97
C ASN A 117 8.73 11.01 2.94
N LEU A 118 9.05 11.19 4.23
CA LEU A 118 8.69 10.22 5.27
C LEU A 118 7.17 10.01 5.39
N THR A 119 6.38 11.09 5.28
CA THR A 119 4.92 11.01 5.26
C THR A 119 4.40 10.19 4.09
N SER A 120 4.98 10.35 2.89
CA SER A 120 4.58 9.57 1.71
C SER A 120 4.80 8.08 1.91
N GLN A 121 5.92 7.69 2.54
CA GLN A 121 6.23 6.29 2.84
C GLN A 121 5.22 5.68 3.84
N LEU A 122 4.89 6.41 4.91
CA LEU A 122 3.90 5.99 5.89
C LEU A 122 2.50 5.88 5.28
N TRP A 123 2.11 6.86 4.46
CA TRP A 123 0.81 6.89 3.81
C TRP A 123 0.68 5.82 2.72
N ALA A 124 1.76 5.54 1.99
CA ALA A 124 1.78 4.43 1.05
C ALA A 124 1.55 3.09 1.78
N ASN A 125 2.20 2.84 2.91
CA ASN A 125 1.92 1.64 3.69
C ASN A 125 0.46 1.58 4.18
N LEU A 126 -0.10 2.69 4.67
CA LEU A 126 -1.49 2.76 5.12
C LEU A 126 -2.49 2.55 3.98
N TYR A 127 -2.15 3.00 2.78
CA TYR A 127 -3.02 2.89 1.61
C TYR A 127 -3.32 1.45 1.25
N LEU A 128 -2.30 0.56 1.29
CA LEU A 128 -2.43 -0.87 1.01
C LEU A 128 -2.82 -1.73 2.21
N ALA A 129 -2.85 -1.17 3.43
CA ALA A 129 -3.03 -1.96 4.65
C ALA A 129 -4.28 -2.86 4.63
N ARG A 130 -5.39 -2.41 3.99
CA ARG A 130 -6.59 -3.26 3.85
C ARG A 130 -6.32 -4.48 2.96
N ALA A 131 -5.69 -4.26 1.80
CA ALA A 131 -5.35 -5.36 0.89
C ALA A 131 -4.41 -6.36 1.59
N ASP A 132 -3.43 -5.86 2.37
CA ASP A 132 -2.55 -6.71 3.18
C ASP A 132 -3.34 -7.59 4.14
N HIS A 133 -4.34 -7.04 4.84
CA HIS A 133 -5.16 -7.83 5.77
C HIS A 133 -5.98 -8.91 5.06
N VAL A 134 -6.59 -8.58 3.92
CA VAL A 134 -7.35 -9.54 3.12
C VAL A 134 -6.44 -10.67 2.63
N MET A 135 -5.28 -10.33 2.08
CA MET A 135 -4.31 -11.30 1.59
C MET A 135 -3.74 -12.16 2.72
N ALA A 136 -3.33 -11.55 3.83
CA ALA A 136 -2.80 -12.28 4.99
C ALA A 136 -3.84 -13.19 5.63
N GLN A 137 -5.10 -12.80 5.66
CA GLN A 137 -6.21 -13.63 6.18
C GLN A 137 -6.49 -14.82 5.25
N ARG A 138 -6.51 -14.60 3.94
CA ARG A 138 -6.87 -15.63 2.95
C ARG A 138 -5.76 -16.66 2.73
N PHE A 139 -4.48 -16.22 2.67
CA PHE A 139 -3.34 -17.07 2.32
C PHE A 139 -2.41 -17.37 3.52
N GLY A 140 -2.74 -16.86 4.70
CA GLY A 140 -1.92 -16.97 5.90
C GLY A 140 -0.79 -15.92 5.92
N GLY A 141 -0.72 -15.17 7.01
CA GLY A 141 0.25 -14.07 7.16
C GLY A 141 1.72 -14.47 7.04
N THR A 142 2.03 -15.76 7.18
CA THR A 142 3.40 -16.30 7.01
C THR A 142 3.76 -16.57 5.55
N ARG A 143 2.80 -16.71 4.64
CA ARG A 143 3.00 -16.98 3.21
C ARG A 143 2.87 -15.75 2.33
N TYR A 144 2.47 -14.64 2.92
CA TYR A 144 2.32 -13.33 2.31
C TYR A 144 3.40 -12.39 2.82
N LEU A 145 3.99 -11.61 1.95
CA LEU A 145 4.86 -10.50 2.35
C LEU A 145 4.74 -9.34 1.37
N ARG A 146 4.91 -8.12 1.89
CA ARG A 146 4.96 -6.90 1.10
C ARG A 146 6.15 -6.02 1.47
N TYR A 147 6.79 -5.45 0.46
CA TYR A 147 7.81 -4.42 0.59
C TYR A 147 7.47 -3.25 -0.33
N VAL A 148 6.86 -2.18 0.20
CA VAL A 148 6.27 -1.04 -0.50
C VAL A 148 5.17 -1.50 -1.47
N ASP A 149 5.46 -1.56 -2.76
CA ASP A 149 4.64 -1.98 -3.90
C ASP A 149 4.89 -3.44 -4.33
N ASP A 150 6.05 -3.98 -3.96
CA ASP A 150 6.38 -5.38 -4.19
C ASP A 150 5.59 -6.31 -3.26
N ILE A 151 4.85 -7.23 -3.83
CA ILE A 151 4.01 -8.20 -3.13
C ILE A 151 4.43 -9.62 -3.52
N ALA A 152 4.61 -10.49 -2.53
CA ALA A 152 4.86 -11.91 -2.79
C ALA A 152 3.92 -12.80 -1.98
N VAL A 153 3.40 -13.84 -2.66
CA VAL A 153 2.58 -14.90 -2.07
C VAL A 153 3.17 -16.25 -2.44
N PHE A 154 3.32 -17.13 -1.47
CA PHE A 154 3.92 -18.44 -1.66
C PHE A 154 2.92 -19.57 -1.46
N SER A 155 2.98 -20.59 -2.31
CA SER A 155 2.13 -21.79 -2.21
C SER A 155 2.77 -23.01 -2.88
N ASP A 156 2.30 -24.20 -2.52
CA ASP A 156 2.58 -25.45 -3.23
C ASP A 156 1.56 -25.72 -4.35
N SER A 157 0.51 -24.88 -4.48
CA SER A 157 -0.51 -24.94 -5.53
C SER A 157 -0.44 -23.73 -6.44
N ALA A 158 -0.33 -23.95 -7.74
CA ALA A 158 -0.39 -22.90 -8.76
C ALA A 158 -1.79 -22.26 -8.86
N ASP A 159 -2.84 -23.09 -8.66
CA ASP A 159 -4.23 -22.62 -8.69
C ASP A 159 -4.50 -21.66 -7.53
N GLU A 160 -3.98 -21.95 -6.32
CA GLU A 160 -4.08 -21.04 -5.17
C GLU A 160 -3.42 -19.68 -5.46
N LEU A 161 -2.32 -19.65 -6.21
CA LEU A 161 -1.67 -18.39 -6.60
C LEU A 161 -2.43 -17.64 -7.70
N THR A 162 -3.16 -18.35 -8.56
CA THR A 162 -4.08 -17.73 -9.52
C THR A 162 -5.24 -17.04 -8.81
N ASP A 163 -5.80 -17.70 -7.80
CA ASP A 163 -6.82 -17.10 -6.91
C ASP A 163 -6.25 -15.88 -6.16
N ALA A 164 -5.01 -15.99 -5.66
CA ALA A 164 -4.33 -14.90 -4.98
C ALA A 164 -4.15 -13.68 -5.88
N ARG A 165 -3.76 -13.89 -7.14
CA ARG A 165 -3.63 -12.81 -8.12
C ARG A 165 -4.96 -12.14 -8.41
N THR A 166 -6.02 -12.91 -8.57
CA THR A 166 -7.37 -12.39 -8.81
C THR A 166 -7.86 -11.57 -7.64
N LEU A 167 -7.77 -12.10 -6.42
CA LEU A 167 -8.15 -11.38 -5.21
C LEU A 167 -7.35 -10.09 -5.01
N LEU A 168 -6.04 -10.15 -5.24
CA LEU A 168 -5.17 -8.97 -5.14
C LEU A 168 -5.59 -7.89 -6.15
N LYS A 169 -5.87 -8.28 -7.40
CA LYS A 169 -6.35 -7.37 -8.44
C LYS A 169 -7.66 -6.69 -8.04
N ASP A 170 -8.60 -7.44 -7.47
CA ASP A 170 -9.89 -6.91 -7.03
C ASP A 170 -9.72 -5.92 -5.87
N GLU A 171 -8.88 -6.24 -4.88
CA GLU A 171 -8.59 -5.34 -3.76
C GLU A 171 -7.85 -4.07 -4.21
N LEU A 172 -6.93 -4.17 -5.17
CA LEU A 172 -6.24 -3.01 -5.75
C LEU A 172 -7.19 -2.13 -6.56
N ALA A 173 -8.12 -2.71 -7.31
CA ALA A 173 -9.12 -1.95 -8.06
C ALA A 173 -10.02 -1.09 -7.15
N LEU A 174 -10.37 -1.59 -5.94
CA LEU A 174 -11.08 -0.80 -4.92
C LEU A 174 -10.26 0.41 -4.42
N LEU A 175 -8.95 0.36 -4.59
CA LEU A 175 -8.01 1.43 -4.25
C LEU A 175 -7.64 2.30 -5.46
N ARG A 176 -8.27 2.06 -6.61
CA ARG A 176 -7.90 2.71 -7.88
C ARG A 176 -6.43 2.50 -8.24
N LEU A 177 -5.95 1.28 -8.04
CA LEU A 177 -4.62 0.81 -8.40
C LEU A 177 -4.71 -0.35 -9.38
N ASN A 178 -3.70 -0.47 -10.23
CA ASN A 178 -3.53 -1.59 -11.15
C ASN A 178 -2.35 -2.47 -10.73
N LEU A 179 -2.51 -3.76 -11.00
CA LEU A 179 -1.43 -4.72 -10.90
C LEU A 179 -0.63 -4.71 -12.21
N HIS A 180 0.69 -4.64 -12.08
CA HIS A 180 1.61 -4.73 -13.22
C HIS A 180 1.73 -6.16 -13.74
#